data_52fbfdf93dfdde14245074d57923051a
#
_entry.id   52fbfdf93dfdde14245074d57923051a
#
_cell.length_a   1.000
_cell.length_b   1.000
_cell.length_c   1.000
_cell.angle_alpha   90.00
_cell.angle_beta   90.00
_cell.angle_gamma   90.00
#
_symmetry.space_group_name_H-M   'P 1'
#
loop_
_entity.id
_entity.type
_entity.pdbx_description
1 polymer ?
#
loop_
_entity_poly.entity_id
_entity_poly.type
_entity_poly.pdbx_seq_one_letter_code
_entity_poly.pdbx_strand_id
1 'polypeptide(L)'
;MLRISPYGTEASLVDGLMPGTAVPICEEFLRQARASGIGVVVVVPAATSVVVTHAAHEAATVRRLLANAVQHVTSASNTDGYVTSDRARRVLEPVVEIPVRYDGADVEEVANHCGMSPADVITLHAGATYVVEFCGFSPGFAYLTGLPERLRLPRRSSPRPRVAAGSVAIAAGYSAVYPRESPGGWHLLGTTSLTMWDVSRVAPALLQPGMVVRFVREA
;
A
#
# COMPACT_ATOMS: atom_id res chain seq x y z
N MET A 1 -2.65 19.59 6.04
CA MET A 1 -1.53 20.22 6.77
C MET A 1 -0.81 19.13 7.56
N LEU A 2 0.50 18.97 7.38
CA LEU A 2 1.31 17.97 8.10
C LEU A 2 1.28 18.25 9.61
N ARG A 3 1.06 17.21 10.39
CA ARG A 3 1.01 17.30 11.85
C ARG A 3 1.66 16.08 12.51
N ILE A 4 2.46 16.30 13.55
CA ILE A 4 2.99 15.25 14.43
C ILE A 4 2.40 15.46 15.82
N SER A 5 1.71 14.46 16.33
CA SER A 5 0.95 14.56 17.58
C SER A 5 1.05 13.30 18.43
N PRO A 6 0.84 13.38 19.74
CA PRO A 6 0.60 12.20 20.56
C PRO A 6 -0.62 11.42 20.06
N TYR A 7 -0.55 10.10 20.12
CA TYR A 7 -1.67 9.19 19.87
C TYR A 7 -1.80 8.24 21.07
N GLY A 8 -2.44 8.75 22.13
CA GLY A 8 -2.37 8.15 23.45
C GLY A 8 -1.04 8.42 24.14
N THR A 9 -0.70 7.62 25.14
CA THR A 9 0.51 7.74 25.96
C THR A 9 1.74 7.05 25.38
N GLU A 10 1.52 6.02 24.58
CA GLU A 10 2.55 5.10 24.07
C GLU A 10 2.60 5.05 22.54
N ALA A 11 2.05 6.06 21.87
CA ALA A 11 2.16 6.19 20.43
C ALA A 11 2.24 7.65 19.98
N SER A 12 2.80 7.84 18.79
CA SER A 12 2.87 9.12 18.09
C SER A 12 2.34 8.94 16.67
N LEU A 13 1.56 9.91 16.20
CA LEU A 13 0.95 9.94 14.87
C LEU A 13 1.57 11.07 14.05
N VAL A 14 2.00 10.75 12.85
CA VAL A 14 2.24 11.71 11.76
C VAL A 14 1.04 11.64 10.84
N ASP A 15 0.42 12.76 10.52
CA ASP A 15 -0.74 12.85 9.63
C ASP A 15 -0.59 13.99 8.62
N GLY A 16 -1.32 13.90 7.50
CA GLY A 16 -1.25 14.87 6.41
C GLY A 16 -0.04 14.71 5.51
N LEU A 17 0.51 13.50 5.40
CA LEU A 17 1.59 13.16 4.49
C LEU A 17 1.12 13.16 3.03
N MET A 18 2.05 13.44 2.13
CA MET A 18 1.84 13.21 0.69
C MET A 18 1.74 11.70 0.43
N PRO A 19 0.84 11.26 -0.46
CA PRO A 19 0.80 9.85 -0.88
C PRO A 19 2.17 9.36 -1.36
N GLY A 20 2.54 8.13 -0.98
CA GLY A 20 3.83 7.52 -1.34
C GLY A 20 4.99 7.89 -0.42
N THR A 21 4.82 8.81 0.55
CA THR A 21 5.91 9.23 1.44
C THR A 21 5.94 8.48 2.78
N ALA A 22 4.86 7.81 3.15
CA ALA A 22 4.74 7.16 4.47
C ALA A 22 5.80 6.07 4.67
N VAL A 23 6.02 5.19 3.70
CA VAL A 23 7.01 4.11 3.79
C VAL A 23 8.44 4.65 3.86
N PRO A 24 8.90 5.55 2.96
CA PRO A 24 10.20 6.20 3.11
C PRO A 24 10.43 6.87 4.46
N ILE A 25 9.40 7.53 5.01
CA ILE A 25 9.48 8.14 6.35
C ILE A 25 9.65 7.08 7.43
N CYS A 26 8.95 5.94 7.34
CA CYS A 26 9.11 4.83 8.27
C CYS A 26 10.54 4.27 8.23
N GLU A 27 11.10 4.04 7.05
CA GLU A 27 12.46 3.53 6.87
C GLU A 27 13.51 4.47 7.45
N GLU A 28 13.41 5.75 7.12
CA GLU A 28 14.31 6.77 7.64
C GLU A 28 14.18 6.93 9.16
N PHE A 29 12.96 6.95 9.69
CA PHE A 29 12.71 6.96 11.12
C PHE A 29 13.36 5.76 11.82
N LEU A 30 13.15 4.53 11.31
CA LEU A 30 13.71 3.31 11.88
C LEU A 30 15.25 3.32 11.85
N ARG A 31 15.86 3.87 10.80
CA ARG A 31 17.32 4.06 10.71
C ARG A 31 17.81 4.98 11.84
N GLN A 32 17.14 6.12 12.05
CA GLN A 32 17.50 7.09 13.10
C GLN A 32 17.24 6.54 14.50
N ALA A 33 16.13 5.83 14.73
CA ALA A 33 15.76 5.23 16.00
C ALA A 33 16.79 4.19 16.44
N ARG A 34 17.23 3.30 15.52
CA ARG A 34 18.28 2.32 15.77
C ARG A 34 19.61 3.00 16.17
N ALA A 35 20.01 4.04 15.45
CA ALA A 35 21.22 4.80 15.76
C ALA A 35 21.16 5.53 17.11
N SER A 36 19.94 5.83 17.60
CA SER A 36 19.71 6.51 18.89
C SER A 36 19.45 5.54 20.04
N GLY A 37 19.46 4.22 19.82
CA GLY A 37 19.21 3.20 20.85
C GLY A 37 17.78 3.19 21.39
N ILE A 38 16.80 3.70 20.61
CA ILE A 38 15.41 3.76 21.02
C ILE A 38 14.71 2.42 20.73
N GLY A 39 14.00 1.90 21.70
CA GLY A 39 13.16 0.71 21.60
C GLY A 39 11.85 0.99 20.88
N VAL A 40 11.87 1.00 19.54
CA VAL A 40 10.63 1.11 18.74
C VAL A 40 9.93 -0.25 18.69
N VAL A 41 8.66 -0.28 19.09
CA VAL A 41 7.89 -1.52 19.14
C VAL A 41 7.21 -1.81 17.79
N VAL A 42 6.49 -0.83 17.24
CA VAL A 42 5.78 -0.99 15.95
C VAL A 42 5.78 0.33 15.18
N VAL A 43 5.98 0.26 13.88
CA VAL A 43 5.82 1.37 12.94
C VAL A 43 4.83 0.97 11.86
N VAL A 44 3.73 1.69 11.74
CA VAL A 44 2.64 1.37 10.81
C VAL A 44 2.47 2.51 9.82
N PRO A 45 2.86 2.34 8.55
CA PRO A 45 2.53 3.27 7.48
C PRO A 45 1.07 3.09 7.03
N ALA A 46 0.45 4.19 6.63
CA ALA A 46 -0.82 4.23 5.91
C ALA A 46 -0.72 5.22 4.74
N ALA A 47 -1.79 5.44 3.99
CA ALA A 47 -1.77 6.27 2.77
C ALA A 47 -1.18 7.67 2.98
N THR A 48 -1.56 8.34 4.07
CA THR A 48 -1.17 9.72 4.38
C THR A 48 -0.73 9.91 5.83
N SER A 49 -0.48 8.82 6.56
CA SER A 49 -0.09 8.87 7.96
C SER A 49 0.87 7.75 8.36
N VAL A 50 1.55 7.95 9.48
CA VAL A 50 2.42 6.95 10.13
C VAL A 50 2.12 6.95 11.61
N VAL A 51 1.90 5.77 12.18
CA VAL A 51 1.81 5.56 13.64
C VAL A 51 3.06 4.83 14.12
N VAL A 52 3.65 5.34 15.20
CA VAL A 52 4.79 4.73 15.88
C VAL A 52 4.42 4.47 17.33
N THR A 53 4.50 3.22 17.77
CA THR A 53 4.38 2.88 19.20
C THR A 53 5.75 2.91 19.87
N HIS A 54 5.79 3.36 21.11
CA HIS A 54 7.01 3.59 21.88
C HIS A 54 6.72 3.57 23.38
N ALA A 55 7.75 3.44 24.21
CA ALA A 55 7.58 3.64 25.63
C ALA A 55 7.22 5.12 25.96
N ALA A 56 6.40 5.34 26.97
CA ALA A 56 5.90 6.69 27.32
C ALA A 56 7.02 7.72 27.54
N HIS A 57 8.14 7.30 28.16
CA HIS A 57 9.28 8.18 28.43
C HIS A 57 10.08 8.56 27.17
N GLU A 58 9.93 7.82 26.05
CA GLU A 58 10.60 8.10 24.78
C GLU A 58 9.80 9.02 23.86
N ALA A 59 8.56 9.36 24.20
CA ALA A 59 7.61 10.07 23.36
C ALA A 59 8.16 11.36 22.73
N ALA A 60 8.88 12.17 23.48
CA ALA A 60 9.47 13.42 22.98
C ALA A 60 10.57 13.16 21.94
N THR A 61 11.41 12.16 22.19
CA THR A 61 12.50 11.79 21.30
C THR A 61 11.97 11.16 20.02
N VAL A 62 10.97 10.28 20.12
CA VAL A 62 10.29 9.66 18.95
C VAL A 62 9.69 10.75 18.06
N ARG A 63 8.95 11.72 18.61
CA ARG A 63 8.37 12.80 17.79
C ARG A 63 9.43 13.67 17.13
N ARG A 64 10.55 13.92 17.78
CA ARG A 64 11.69 14.65 17.18
C ARG A 64 12.31 13.88 16.03
N LEU A 65 12.54 12.57 16.19
CA LEU A 65 13.06 11.71 15.12
C LEU A 65 12.06 11.60 13.95
N LEU A 66 10.76 11.51 14.22
CA LEU A 66 9.72 11.56 13.19
C LEU A 66 9.76 12.88 12.41
N ALA A 67 9.92 14.01 13.09
CA ALA A 67 10.06 15.32 12.43
C ALA A 67 11.29 15.37 11.51
N ASN A 68 12.42 14.85 11.98
CA ASN A 68 13.65 14.77 11.19
C ASN A 68 13.48 13.86 9.97
N ALA A 69 12.84 12.68 10.13
CA ALA A 69 12.58 11.75 9.03
C ALA A 69 11.66 12.38 7.97
N VAL A 70 10.59 13.06 8.41
CA VAL A 70 9.69 13.80 7.51
C VAL A 70 10.46 14.88 6.74
N GLN A 71 11.25 15.70 7.44
CA GLN A 71 12.04 16.75 6.81
C GLN A 71 13.04 16.17 5.80
N HIS A 72 13.74 15.10 6.15
CA HIS A 72 14.70 14.43 5.27
C HIS A 72 14.05 13.94 3.99
N VAL A 73 12.94 13.20 4.09
CA VAL A 73 12.23 12.64 2.94
C VAL A 73 11.62 13.74 2.08
N THR A 74 11.00 14.77 2.67
CA THR A 74 10.37 15.86 1.91
C THR A 74 11.39 16.78 1.24
N SER A 75 12.56 17.02 1.86
CA SER A 75 13.64 17.79 1.24
C SER A 75 14.28 17.04 0.07
N ALA A 76 14.45 15.72 0.19
CA ALA A 76 14.98 14.87 -0.87
C ALA A 76 14.02 14.75 -2.07
N SER A 77 12.71 14.84 -1.84
CA SER A 77 11.70 14.80 -2.91
C SER A 77 11.71 16.06 -3.79
N ASN A 78 12.24 17.17 -3.29
CA ASN A 78 12.40 18.43 -4.04
C ASN A 78 13.67 18.48 -4.92
N THR A 79 14.56 17.54 -4.76
CA THR A 79 15.71 17.31 -5.66
C THR A 79 15.45 16.03 -6.44
N ASP A 80 15.36 16.11 -7.76
CA ASP A 80 14.98 15.04 -8.73
C ASP A 80 15.70 13.68 -8.59
N GLY A 81 16.46 13.45 -7.54
CA GLY A 81 17.31 12.27 -7.34
C GLY A 81 16.75 11.15 -6.45
N TYR A 82 15.78 11.42 -5.57
CA TYR A 82 15.36 10.41 -4.59
C TYR A 82 14.42 9.34 -5.16
N VAL A 83 13.56 9.73 -6.10
CA VAL A 83 12.61 8.81 -6.74
C VAL A 83 13.31 7.82 -7.69
N THR A 84 14.47 8.19 -8.24
CA THR A 84 15.20 7.37 -9.22
C THR A 84 16.11 6.33 -8.59
N SER A 85 16.76 6.62 -7.45
CA SER A 85 17.67 5.67 -6.79
C SER A 85 16.92 4.49 -6.13
N ASP A 86 15.77 4.76 -5.53
CA ASP A 86 14.94 3.75 -4.88
C ASP A 86 14.19 2.89 -5.94
N ARG A 87 13.81 3.49 -7.06
CA ARG A 87 13.23 2.78 -8.22
C ARG A 87 14.24 1.83 -8.87
N ALA A 88 15.51 2.23 -8.97
CA ALA A 88 16.59 1.38 -9.48
C ALA A 88 16.93 0.23 -8.53
N ARG A 89 16.84 0.43 -7.21
CA ARG A 89 17.05 -0.60 -6.19
C ARG A 89 15.93 -1.65 -6.19
N ARG A 90 14.67 -1.23 -6.39
CA ARG A 90 13.49 -2.11 -6.48
C ARG A 90 13.49 -3.03 -7.71
N VAL A 91 14.23 -2.71 -8.76
CA VAL A 91 14.37 -3.56 -9.96
C VAL A 91 15.17 -4.84 -9.67
N LEU A 92 15.90 -4.92 -8.55
CA LEU A 92 16.68 -6.10 -8.14
C LEU A 92 15.92 -7.01 -7.15
N GLU A 93 14.74 -6.61 -6.67
CA GLU A 93 13.92 -7.47 -5.81
C GLU A 93 13.05 -8.42 -6.67
N PRO A 94 12.81 -9.66 -6.19
CA PRO A 94 11.97 -10.60 -6.92
C PRO A 94 10.56 -10.02 -7.08
N VAL A 95 10.11 -9.95 -8.33
CA VAL A 95 8.74 -9.52 -8.67
C VAL A 95 7.76 -10.61 -8.26
N VAL A 96 6.77 -10.27 -7.46
CA VAL A 96 5.68 -11.18 -7.12
C VAL A 96 4.65 -11.16 -8.24
N GLU A 97 4.52 -12.27 -8.97
CA GLU A 97 3.50 -12.42 -9.99
C GLU A 97 2.22 -12.98 -9.37
N ILE A 98 1.10 -12.33 -9.65
CA ILE A 98 -0.23 -12.72 -9.19
C ILE A 98 -1.03 -13.15 -10.42
N PRO A 99 -1.25 -14.46 -10.64
CA PRO A 99 -2.12 -14.95 -11.70
C PRO A 99 -3.56 -14.47 -11.46
N VAL A 100 -4.23 -13.96 -12.48
CA VAL A 100 -5.58 -13.41 -12.38
C VAL A 100 -6.44 -13.90 -13.52
N ARG A 101 -7.57 -14.49 -13.16
CA ARG A 101 -8.71 -14.67 -14.05
C ARG A 101 -9.57 -13.42 -13.98
N TYR A 102 -9.69 -12.70 -15.10
CA TYR A 102 -10.43 -11.44 -15.18
C TYR A 102 -11.93 -11.69 -15.39
N ASP A 103 -12.57 -12.31 -14.41
CA ASP A 103 -13.99 -12.67 -14.35
C ASP A 103 -14.76 -11.79 -13.34
N GLY A 104 -14.20 -10.66 -12.97
CA GLY A 104 -14.77 -9.77 -11.96
C GLY A 104 -16.08 -9.13 -12.42
N ALA A 105 -17.04 -9.04 -11.50
CA ALA A 105 -18.39 -8.55 -11.76
C ALA A 105 -18.44 -7.07 -12.21
N ASP A 106 -17.34 -6.31 -12.06
CA ASP A 106 -17.34 -4.87 -12.34
C ASP A 106 -16.49 -4.48 -13.56
N VAL A 107 -15.93 -5.44 -14.30
CA VAL A 107 -15.07 -5.13 -15.47
C VAL A 107 -15.82 -4.27 -16.50
N GLU A 108 -17.08 -4.62 -16.81
CA GLU A 108 -17.94 -3.85 -17.72
C GLU A 108 -18.27 -2.46 -17.16
N GLU A 109 -18.59 -2.36 -15.86
CA GLU A 109 -18.86 -1.09 -15.19
C GLU A 109 -17.64 -0.16 -15.23
N VAL A 110 -16.44 -0.71 -14.93
CA VAL A 110 -15.17 0.03 -15.02
C VAL A 110 -14.89 0.48 -16.45
N ALA A 111 -15.08 -0.39 -17.44
CA ALA A 111 -14.89 -0.07 -18.84
C ALA A 111 -15.77 1.11 -19.28
N ASN A 112 -17.04 1.06 -18.92
CA ASN A 112 -18.01 2.13 -19.21
C ASN A 112 -17.62 3.47 -18.55
N HIS A 113 -17.24 3.44 -17.26
CA HIS A 113 -16.78 4.65 -16.55
C HIS A 113 -15.53 5.27 -17.16
N CYS A 114 -14.63 4.43 -17.66
CA CYS A 114 -13.34 4.86 -18.21
C CYS A 114 -13.41 5.16 -19.73
N GLY A 115 -14.56 4.94 -20.38
CA GLY A 115 -14.73 5.14 -21.82
C GLY A 115 -13.81 4.24 -22.66
N MET A 116 -13.69 2.97 -22.29
CA MET A 116 -12.84 1.98 -22.96
C MET A 116 -13.52 0.61 -23.03
N SER A 117 -12.93 -0.35 -23.76
CA SER A 117 -13.42 -1.71 -23.78
C SER A 117 -13.02 -2.50 -22.53
N PRO A 118 -13.74 -3.56 -22.14
CA PRO A 118 -13.31 -4.50 -21.09
C PRO A 118 -11.93 -5.08 -21.33
N ALA A 119 -11.59 -5.36 -22.58
CA ALA A 119 -10.26 -5.85 -22.97
C ALA A 119 -9.15 -4.82 -22.69
N ASP A 120 -9.42 -3.52 -22.90
CA ASP A 120 -8.48 -2.45 -22.59
C ASP A 120 -8.28 -2.30 -21.08
N VAL A 121 -9.35 -2.41 -20.26
CA VAL A 121 -9.25 -2.42 -18.80
C VAL A 121 -8.30 -3.52 -18.34
N ILE A 122 -8.50 -4.74 -18.82
CA ILE A 122 -7.68 -5.92 -18.51
C ILE A 122 -6.23 -5.68 -18.92
N THR A 123 -6.03 -5.22 -20.15
CA THR A 123 -4.68 -4.97 -20.71
C THR A 123 -3.94 -3.91 -19.91
N LEU A 124 -4.61 -2.81 -19.54
CA LEU A 124 -4.01 -1.75 -18.75
C LEU A 124 -3.68 -2.23 -17.33
N HIS A 125 -4.60 -2.97 -16.69
CA HIS A 125 -4.37 -3.47 -15.34
C HIS A 125 -3.25 -4.52 -15.32
N ALA A 126 -3.27 -5.52 -16.20
CA ALA A 126 -2.24 -6.57 -16.26
C ALA A 126 -0.88 -6.05 -16.73
N GLY A 127 -0.87 -5.03 -17.61
CA GLY A 127 0.38 -4.46 -18.15
C GLY A 127 1.12 -3.52 -17.19
N ALA A 128 0.51 -3.14 -16.07
CA ALA A 128 1.12 -2.24 -15.11
C ALA A 128 2.06 -2.96 -14.13
N THR A 129 3.03 -2.20 -13.62
CA THR A 129 3.88 -2.64 -12.51
C THR A 129 3.43 -1.93 -11.25
N TYR A 130 3.20 -2.71 -10.21
CA TYR A 130 2.71 -2.21 -8.93
C TYR A 130 3.78 -2.31 -7.85
N VAL A 131 3.62 -1.48 -6.82
CA VAL A 131 4.44 -1.53 -5.61
C VAL A 131 3.50 -1.55 -4.40
N VAL A 132 3.78 -2.42 -3.44
CA VAL A 132 3.07 -2.42 -2.16
C VAL A 132 3.42 -1.14 -1.41
N GLU A 133 2.49 -0.20 -1.31
CA GLU A 133 2.70 1.05 -0.59
C GLU A 133 2.59 0.82 0.92
N PHE A 134 1.53 0.15 1.36
CA PHE A 134 1.31 -0.22 2.76
C PHE A 134 0.34 -1.40 2.86
N CYS A 135 0.28 -2.00 4.05
CA CYS A 135 -0.69 -3.05 4.39
C CYS A 135 -1.67 -2.52 5.46
N GLY A 136 -2.95 -2.90 5.35
CA GLY A 136 -3.96 -2.45 6.29
C GLY A 136 -5.32 -3.08 6.01
N PHE A 137 -6.39 -2.59 6.65
CA PHE A 137 -7.75 -3.12 6.53
C PHE A 137 -7.91 -4.52 7.15
N SER A 138 -7.16 -5.52 6.69
CA SER A 138 -7.15 -6.87 7.28
C SER A 138 -5.81 -7.55 7.05
N PRO A 139 -5.44 -8.59 7.85
CA PRO A 139 -4.23 -9.37 7.64
C PRO A 139 -4.10 -9.85 6.19
N GLY A 140 -2.97 -9.53 5.54
CA GLY A 140 -2.69 -9.88 4.15
C GLY A 140 -3.27 -8.94 3.09
N PHE A 141 -4.04 -7.90 3.46
CA PHE A 141 -4.51 -6.90 2.50
C PHE A 141 -3.43 -5.85 2.25
N ALA A 142 -2.95 -5.78 1.03
CA ALA A 142 -1.92 -4.84 0.57
C ALA A 142 -2.51 -3.81 -0.40
N TYR A 143 -2.17 -2.55 -0.19
CA TYR A 143 -2.50 -1.46 -1.09
C TYR A 143 -1.38 -1.28 -2.10
N LEU A 144 -1.69 -1.51 -3.39
CA LEU A 144 -0.75 -1.51 -4.49
C LEU A 144 -0.87 -0.21 -5.28
N THR A 145 0.17 0.62 -5.25
CA THR A 145 0.30 1.79 -6.14
C THR A 145 0.78 1.38 -7.52
N GLY A 146 0.64 2.26 -8.50
CA GLY A 146 1.01 1.99 -9.89
C GLY A 146 -0.19 1.72 -10.78
N LEU A 147 -1.42 1.81 -10.25
CA LEU A 147 -2.63 1.72 -11.06
C LEU A 147 -2.64 2.82 -12.13
N PRO A 148 -2.79 2.47 -13.42
CA PRO A 148 -2.88 3.44 -14.50
C PRO A 148 -3.93 4.52 -14.23
N GLU A 149 -3.61 5.78 -14.52
CA GLU A 149 -4.48 6.92 -14.21
C GLU A 149 -5.88 6.77 -14.79
N ARG A 150 -5.97 6.22 -16.00
CA ARG A 150 -7.24 5.95 -16.67
C ARG A 150 -8.16 4.96 -15.93
N LEU A 151 -7.61 4.15 -15.01
CA LEU A 151 -8.37 3.20 -14.19
C LEU A 151 -8.65 3.72 -12.77
N ARG A 152 -8.30 4.97 -12.46
CA ARG A 152 -8.52 5.57 -11.13
C ARG A 152 -9.95 5.98 -10.94
N LEU A 153 -10.74 5.10 -10.36
CA LEU A 153 -12.13 5.35 -9.99
C LEU A 153 -12.29 5.52 -8.47
N PRO A 154 -13.26 6.30 -8.01
CA PRO A 154 -13.62 6.32 -6.60
C PRO A 154 -14.14 4.95 -6.16
N ARG A 155 -14.25 4.73 -4.86
CA ARG A 155 -14.96 3.55 -4.35
C ARG A 155 -16.41 3.57 -4.81
N ARG A 156 -17.02 2.40 -4.93
CA ARG A 156 -18.45 2.26 -5.18
C ARG A 156 -19.26 3.00 -4.11
N SER A 157 -20.31 3.67 -4.52
CA SER A 157 -21.21 4.39 -3.61
C SER A 157 -21.94 3.43 -2.64
N SER A 158 -22.18 2.19 -3.08
CA SER A 158 -22.79 1.14 -2.26
C SER A 158 -21.79 -0.03 -2.11
N PRO A 159 -21.18 -0.19 -0.93
CA PRO A 159 -20.29 -1.32 -0.67
C PRO A 159 -21.05 -2.64 -0.71
N ARG A 160 -20.40 -3.70 -1.20
CA ARG A 160 -20.93 -5.05 -1.10
C ARG A 160 -20.80 -5.57 0.34
N PRO A 161 -21.82 -6.27 0.87
CA PRO A 161 -21.73 -6.91 2.17
C PRO A 161 -20.70 -8.05 2.19
N ARG A 162 -20.41 -8.64 1.01
CA ARG A 162 -19.49 -9.77 0.84
C ARG A 162 -18.69 -9.63 -0.43
N VAL A 163 -17.36 -9.65 -0.30
CA VAL A 163 -16.38 -9.79 -1.36
C VAL A 163 -15.58 -11.03 -1.03
N ALA A 164 -15.48 -11.97 -1.95
CA ALA A 164 -14.80 -13.25 -1.73
C ALA A 164 -13.28 -13.07 -1.55
N ALA A 165 -12.65 -14.01 -0.83
CA ALA A 165 -11.20 -14.13 -0.82
C ALA A 165 -10.65 -14.34 -2.24
N GLY A 166 -9.47 -13.80 -2.54
CA GLY A 166 -8.86 -13.85 -3.87
C GLY A 166 -9.42 -12.84 -4.87
N SER A 167 -10.45 -12.05 -4.51
CA SER A 167 -10.95 -11.00 -5.42
C SER A 167 -9.88 -9.95 -5.67
N VAL A 168 -9.56 -9.70 -6.94
CA VAL A 168 -8.68 -8.63 -7.41
C VAL A 168 -9.52 -7.40 -7.69
N ALA A 169 -9.17 -6.26 -7.12
CA ALA A 169 -10.01 -5.08 -7.17
C ALA A 169 -9.22 -3.78 -7.26
N ILE A 170 -9.90 -2.72 -7.74
CA ILE A 170 -9.35 -1.37 -7.83
C ILE A 170 -10.28 -0.36 -7.16
N ALA A 171 -9.69 0.66 -6.53
CA ALA A 171 -10.37 1.88 -6.07
C ALA A 171 -9.37 2.97 -5.67
N ALA A 172 -9.75 4.23 -5.80
CA ALA A 172 -9.05 5.40 -5.27
C ALA A 172 -7.54 5.44 -5.61
N GLY A 173 -7.16 4.93 -6.80
CA GLY A 173 -5.78 4.92 -7.27
C GLY A 173 -4.96 3.68 -6.85
N TYR A 174 -5.57 2.72 -6.15
CA TYR A 174 -4.95 1.47 -5.72
C TYR A 174 -5.52 0.26 -6.45
N SER A 175 -4.71 -0.79 -6.54
CA SER A 175 -5.16 -2.16 -6.74
C SER A 175 -4.92 -2.95 -5.46
N ALA A 176 -5.67 -4.04 -5.24
CA ALA A 176 -5.50 -4.94 -4.11
C ALA A 176 -6.09 -6.32 -4.41
N VAL A 177 -5.70 -7.30 -3.56
CA VAL A 177 -6.33 -8.62 -3.51
C VAL A 177 -6.96 -8.80 -2.12
N TYR A 178 -8.22 -9.19 -2.07
CA TYR A 178 -8.89 -9.50 -0.80
C TYR A 178 -8.36 -10.81 -0.22
N PRO A 179 -7.73 -10.81 0.97
CA PRO A 179 -7.12 -12.01 1.55
C PRO A 179 -8.14 -12.98 2.14
N ARG A 180 -9.33 -12.48 2.47
CA ARG A 180 -10.45 -13.23 3.05
C ARG A 180 -11.77 -12.60 2.66
N GLU A 181 -12.86 -13.33 2.82
CA GLU A 181 -14.20 -12.75 2.66
C GLU A 181 -14.41 -11.59 3.64
N SER A 182 -14.87 -10.46 3.10
CA SER A 182 -15.13 -9.25 3.89
C SER A 182 -16.07 -8.30 3.13
N PRO A 183 -16.73 -7.35 3.80
CA PRO A 183 -17.39 -6.24 3.11
C PRO A 183 -16.39 -5.40 2.32
N GLY A 184 -16.81 -4.82 1.18
CA GLY A 184 -15.93 -3.97 0.39
C GLY A 184 -16.63 -3.16 -0.69
N GLY A 185 -16.09 -1.98 -0.96
CA GLY A 185 -16.61 -1.05 -1.97
C GLY A 185 -15.65 -0.82 -3.15
N TRP A 186 -14.75 -1.77 -3.42
CA TRP A 186 -13.84 -1.69 -4.56
C TRP A 186 -14.47 -2.37 -5.78
N HIS A 187 -14.07 -1.93 -6.98
CA HIS A 187 -14.50 -2.51 -8.25
C HIS A 187 -13.74 -3.81 -8.51
N LEU A 188 -14.46 -4.92 -8.65
CA LEU A 188 -13.90 -6.25 -8.81
C LEU A 188 -13.55 -6.49 -10.28
N LEU A 189 -12.27 -6.73 -10.56
CA LEU A 189 -11.76 -7.00 -11.89
C LEU A 189 -11.58 -8.49 -12.18
N GLY A 190 -11.34 -9.30 -11.14
CA GLY A 190 -11.08 -10.73 -11.34
C GLY A 190 -10.82 -11.45 -10.03
N THR A 191 -10.31 -12.68 -10.18
CA THR A 191 -9.99 -13.55 -9.05
C THR A 191 -8.61 -14.16 -9.20
N THR A 192 -7.95 -14.45 -8.07
CA THR A 192 -6.71 -15.24 -7.99
C THR A 192 -6.86 -16.37 -6.99
N SER A 193 -6.20 -17.48 -7.25
CA SER A 193 -6.12 -18.61 -6.32
C SER A 193 -5.03 -18.46 -5.26
N LEU A 194 -4.20 -17.41 -5.35
CA LEU A 194 -3.11 -17.22 -4.39
C LEU A 194 -3.63 -16.87 -3.00
N THR A 195 -3.09 -17.57 -2.01
CA THR A 195 -3.35 -17.27 -0.59
C THR A 195 -2.52 -16.08 -0.16
N MET A 196 -3.18 -14.93 0.11
CA MET A 196 -2.53 -13.68 0.50
C MET A 196 -2.03 -13.68 1.95
N TRP A 197 -2.67 -14.47 2.81
CA TRP A 197 -2.33 -14.59 4.23
C TRP A 197 -2.33 -16.05 4.67
N ASP A 198 -1.21 -16.51 5.20
CA ASP A 198 -1.05 -17.89 5.69
C ASP A 198 -0.13 -17.89 6.92
N VAL A 199 -0.70 -18.23 8.07
CA VAL A 199 0.00 -18.24 9.36
C VAL A 199 1.08 -19.33 9.48
N SER A 200 1.08 -20.31 8.57
CA SER A 200 2.11 -21.34 8.53
C SER A 200 3.42 -20.88 7.89
N ARG A 201 3.41 -19.76 7.18
CA ARG A 201 4.60 -19.18 6.58
C ARG A 201 5.44 -18.44 7.60
N VAL A 202 6.75 -18.39 7.40
CA VAL A 202 7.68 -17.55 8.19
C VAL A 202 7.26 -16.08 8.14
N ALA A 203 6.86 -15.60 6.95
CA ALA A 203 6.18 -14.31 6.76
C ALA A 203 4.74 -14.60 6.36
N PRO A 204 3.75 -14.45 7.25
CA PRO A 204 2.36 -14.80 6.97
C PRO A 204 1.75 -14.03 5.79
N ALA A 205 2.09 -12.75 5.62
CA ALA A 205 1.67 -11.94 4.48
C ALA A 205 2.49 -12.30 3.24
N LEU A 206 1.81 -12.60 2.13
CA LEU A 206 2.46 -12.81 0.84
C LEU A 206 3.10 -11.53 0.33
N LEU A 207 2.42 -10.41 0.53
CA LEU A 207 2.87 -9.09 0.09
C LEU A 207 3.28 -8.24 1.31
N GLN A 208 4.44 -7.59 1.20
CA GLN A 208 4.98 -6.69 2.22
C GLN A 208 5.29 -5.33 1.60
N PRO A 209 5.25 -4.23 2.37
CA PRO A 209 5.58 -2.89 1.87
C PRO A 209 6.93 -2.88 1.12
N GLY A 210 6.95 -2.21 -0.03
CA GLY A 210 8.11 -2.11 -0.91
C GLY A 210 8.19 -3.18 -2.00
N MET A 211 7.53 -4.33 -1.86
CA MET A 211 7.57 -5.40 -2.87
C MET A 211 6.97 -4.93 -4.20
N VAL A 212 7.59 -5.40 -5.29
CA VAL A 212 7.09 -5.18 -6.67
C VAL A 212 6.14 -6.31 -7.06
N VAL A 213 5.00 -5.96 -7.64
CA VAL A 213 3.92 -6.88 -8.00
C VAL A 213 3.52 -6.71 -9.46
N ARG A 214 3.23 -7.81 -10.13
CA ARG A 214 2.59 -7.85 -11.45
C ARG A 214 1.39 -8.76 -11.43
N PHE A 215 0.31 -8.32 -12.06
CA PHE A 215 -0.83 -9.20 -12.34
C PHE A 215 -0.64 -9.87 -13.70
N VAL A 216 -0.70 -11.18 -13.71
CA VAL A 216 -0.53 -11.99 -14.93
C VAL A 216 -1.87 -12.59 -15.31
N ARG A 217 -2.34 -12.33 -16.54
CA ARG A 217 -3.61 -12.90 -17.00
C ARG A 217 -3.51 -14.43 -17.11
N GLU A 218 -4.40 -15.12 -16.42
CA GLU A 218 -4.65 -16.56 -16.67
C GLU A 218 -5.44 -16.74 -17.96
N ALA A 219 -5.11 -17.82 -18.67
CA ALA A 219 -5.79 -18.20 -19.92
C ALA A 219 -7.24 -18.64 -19.69
#